data_897b9f4499276dea73c6a1d4fec9d266
#
_entry.id   897b9f4499276dea73c6a1d4fec9d266
#
_cell.length_a   1.000
_cell.length_b   1.000
_cell.length_c   1.000
_cell.angle_alpha   90.00
_cell.angle_beta   90.00
_cell.angle_gamma   90.00
#
_symmetry.space_group_name_H-M   'P 1'
#
loop_
_entity.id
_entity.type
_entity.pdbx_description
1 polymer ?
#
loop_
_entity_poly.entity_id
_entity_poly.type
_entity_poly.pdbx_seq_one_letter_code
_entity_poly.pdbx_strand_id
1 'polypeptide(L)'
;MAHYFTNDIVKDAPEEITIHFRDFTYKLNSNAGVFSKDKLDEGTRILLETVLDNETEPENTLDLGCGIGPIALILMEYWKHTAMTMIDVNQRACQLADSNMKKYRRKAKILCQSGVNEGQYACILLNPPIRTGKAMIYSLFDQCLEHLKEDGHFWIVMRKQHGAQSAIHYLQEKGYEVEKMARDKGYWVMKIW
;
A
#
# COMPACT_ATOMS: atom_id res chain seq x y z
N MET A 1 2.05 -19.85 14.22
CA MET A 1 2.04 -18.40 13.93
C MET A 1 0.88 -18.14 12.98
N ALA A 2 -0.08 -17.33 13.38
CA ALA A 2 -1.15 -16.93 12.46
C ALA A 2 -0.54 -16.13 11.29
N HIS A 3 -0.89 -16.51 10.07
CA HIS A 3 -0.39 -15.84 8.88
C HIS A 3 -1.33 -14.70 8.51
N TYR A 4 -0.81 -13.50 8.28
CA TYR A 4 -1.56 -12.31 7.87
C TYR A 4 -2.44 -12.58 6.62
N PHE A 5 -1.96 -13.42 5.71
CA PHE A 5 -2.61 -13.75 4.43
C PHE A 5 -3.62 -14.89 4.53
N THR A 6 -3.80 -15.47 5.71
CA THR A 6 -4.84 -16.45 6.01
C THR A 6 -5.81 -15.80 7.00
N ASN A 7 -7.11 -16.02 6.82
CA ASN A 7 -8.14 -15.56 7.77
C ASN A 7 -8.22 -16.51 8.97
N ASP A 8 -7.06 -16.86 9.55
CA ASP A 8 -6.99 -17.73 10.73
C ASP A 8 -7.67 -17.06 11.92
N ILE A 9 -8.25 -17.88 12.79
CA ILE A 9 -8.86 -17.42 14.04
C ILE A 9 -7.73 -16.95 14.97
N VAL A 10 -7.42 -15.65 14.92
CA VAL A 10 -6.54 -14.99 15.87
C VAL A 10 -7.39 -14.44 17.00
N LYS A 11 -6.93 -14.63 18.25
CA LYS A 11 -7.60 -14.06 19.43
C LYS A 11 -7.81 -12.56 19.22
N ASP A 12 -9.03 -12.12 19.44
CA ASP A 12 -9.38 -10.71 19.35
C ASP A 12 -8.67 -9.92 20.47
N ALA A 13 -7.89 -8.93 20.09
CA ALA A 13 -7.15 -8.03 20.96
C ALA A 13 -7.16 -6.63 20.35
N PRO A 14 -8.32 -5.93 20.44
CA PRO A 14 -8.44 -4.56 19.92
C PRO A 14 -7.43 -3.63 20.60
N GLU A 15 -6.79 -2.82 19.80
CA GLU A 15 -5.84 -1.81 20.26
C GLU A 15 -5.97 -0.54 19.42
N GLU A 16 -5.47 0.57 19.93
CA GLU A 16 -5.33 1.81 19.18
C GLU A 16 -3.84 2.11 19.03
N ILE A 17 -3.40 2.35 17.79
CA ILE A 17 -2.03 2.76 17.52
C ILE A 17 -1.99 4.22 17.11
N THR A 18 -0.92 4.91 17.46
CA THR A 18 -0.68 6.29 17.05
C THR A 18 0.40 6.31 15.99
N ILE A 19 0.08 6.88 14.82
CA ILE A 19 1.04 7.09 13.74
C ILE A 19 1.27 8.59 13.54
N HIS A 20 2.53 8.95 13.25
CA HIS A 20 2.94 10.30 12.93
C HIS A 20 3.45 10.36 11.50
N PHE A 21 2.98 11.34 10.74
CA PHE A 21 3.48 11.61 9.39
C PHE A 21 3.47 13.11 9.14
N ARG A 22 4.65 13.69 8.90
CA ARG A 22 4.85 15.15 8.83
C ARG A 22 4.19 15.84 10.03
N ASP A 23 3.32 16.81 9.80
CA ASP A 23 2.63 17.58 10.85
C ASP A 23 1.36 16.90 11.38
N PHE A 24 1.02 15.71 10.86
CA PHE A 24 -0.21 15.00 11.22
C PHE A 24 0.03 13.84 12.17
N THR A 25 -0.92 13.66 13.06
CA THR A 25 -0.98 12.54 14.01
C THR A 25 -2.32 11.85 13.87
N TYR A 26 -2.29 10.53 13.63
CA TYR A 26 -3.49 9.72 13.51
C TYR A 26 -3.52 8.63 14.57
N LYS A 27 -4.70 8.40 15.13
CA LYS A 27 -5.00 7.27 16.02
C LYS A 27 -5.83 6.25 15.26
N LEU A 28 -5.25 5.11 14.94
CA LEU A 28 -5.89 4.06 14.16
C LEU A 28 -6.31 2.90 15.03
N ASN A 29 -7.53 2.43 14.82
CA ASN A 29 -7.97 1.16 15.38
C ASN A 29 -7.14 0.04 14.75
N SER A 30 -6.61 -0.86 15.57
CA SER A 30 -5.79 -1.99 15.18
C SER A 30 -6.22 -3.25 15.94
N ASN A 31 -5.63 -4.39 15.61
CA ASN A 31 -5.92 -5.65 16.28
C ASN A 31 -4.77 -6.65 16.09
N ALA A 32 -4.79 -7.72 16.89
CA ALA A 32 -3.91 -8.86 16.66
C ALA A 32 -4.13 -9.47 15.27
N GLY A 33 -3.04 -9.86 14.59
CA GLY A 33 -3.09 -10.49 13.27
C GLY A 33 -3.11 -9.51 12.07
N VAL A 34 -3.04 -8.20 12.30
CA VAL A 34 -2.83 -7.21 11.26
C VAL A 34 -1.40 -6.71 11.23
N PHE A 35 -0.95 -6.22 10.07
CA PHE A 35 0.39 -5.68 9.89
C PHE A 35 0.52 -4.29 10.53
N SER A 36 1.74 -3.93 10.98
CA SER A 36 2.06 -2.62 11.60
C SER A 36 1.37 -2.38 12.95
N LYS A 37 1.75 -3.17 13.95
CA LYS A 37 1.12 -3.11 15.27
C LYS A 37 1.30 -1.79 16.03
N ASP A 38 2.45 -1.14 15.93
CA ASP A 38 2.82 -0.11 16.92
C ASP A 38 3.11 1.27 16.31
N LYS A 39 3.35 1.35 14.99
CA LYS A 39 3.73 2.59 14.28
C LYS A 39 3.58 2.46 12.78
N LEU A 40 3.67 3.59 12.06
CA LEU A 40 3.80 3.58 10.62
C LEU A 40 5.06 2.81 10.21
N ASP A 41 4.91 1.79 9.35
CA ASP A 41 6.04 1.03 8.81
C ASP A 41 7.01 1.96 8.09
N GLU A 42 8.30 1.72 8.28
CA GLU A 42 9.36 2.60 7.74
C GLU A 42 9.35 2.63 6.21
N GLY A 43 9.09 1.49 5.55
CA GLY A 43 8.95 1.44 4.10
C GLY A 43 7.75 2.25 3.62
N THR A 44 6.62 2.12 4.31
CA THR A 44 5.40 2.90 4.04
C THR A 44 5.63 4.39 4.23
N ARG A 45 6.36 4.82 5.27
CA ARG A 45 6.71 6.22 5.49
C ARG A 45 7.53 6.78 4.33
N ILE A 46 8.59 6.07 3.92
CA ILE A 46 9.46 6.48 2.81
C ILE A 46 8.69 6.53 1.49
N LEU A 47 7.82 5.54 1.24
CA LEU A 47 6.94 5.52 0.06
C LEU A 47 6.07 6.77 0.01
N LEU A 48 5.37 7.07 1.09
CA LEU A 48 4.45 8.21 1.17
C LEU A 48 5.17 9.55 1.00
N GLU A 49 6.32 9.75 1.65
CA GLU A 49 7.13 10.96 1.48
C GLU A 49 7.54 11.13 0.02
N THR A 50 8.04 10.05 -0.60
CA THR A 50 8.50 10.10 -2.00
C THR A 50 7.34 10.37 -2.96
N VAL A 51 6.20 9.70 -2.78
CA VAL A 51 5.03 9.88 -3.64
C VAL A 51 4.49 11.30 -3.53
N LEU A 52 4.30 11.82 -2.32
CA LEU A 52 3.76 13.17 -2.11
C LEU A 52 4.68 14.29 -2.60
N ASP A 53 5.99 14.04 -2.70
CA ASP A 53 6.95 15.02 -3.20
C ASP A 53 7.12 14.96 -4.74
N ASN A 54 6.68 13.88 -5.41
CA ASN A 54 6.96 13.65 -6.83
C ASN A 54 5.70 13.32 -7.67
N GLU A 55 4.53 13.20 -7.05
CA GLU A 55 3.28 12.90 -7.75
C GLU A 55 2.27 14.03 -7.56
N THR A 56 1.63 14.44 -8.63
CA THR A 56 0.47 15.32 -8.55
C THR A 56 -0.77 14.54 -8.14
N GLU A 57 -1.75 15.19 -7.51
CA GLU A 57 -2.98 14.51 -7.11
C GLU A 57 -3.65 13.80 -8.30
N PRO A 58 -3.71 12.46 -8.31
CA PRO A 58 -4.33 11.70 -9.39
C PRO A 58 -5.85 11.68 -9.23
N GLU A 59 -6.58 11.48 -10.35
CA GLU A 59 -8.04 11.38 -10.29
C GLU A 59 -8.51 10.18 -9.47
N ASN A 60 -7.79 9.05 -9.53
CA ASN A 60 -8.06 7.88 -8.70
C ASN A 60 -6.77 7.15 -8.30
N THR A 61 -6.79 6.57 -7.11
CA THR A 61 -5.65 5.91 -6.49
C THR A 61 -6.05 4.55 -5.94
N LEU A 62 -5.18 3.56 -6.13
CA LEU A 62 -5.27 2.25 -5.49
C LEU A 62 -4.17 2.08 -4.44
N ASP A 63 -4.57 1.74 -3.22
CA ASP A 63 -3.71 1.23 -2.15
C ASP A 63 -3.86 -0.30 -2.07
N LEU A 64 -2.90 -1.03 -2.66
CA LEU A 64 -2.93 -2.49 -2.68
C LEU A 64 -2.16 -3.07 -1.50
N GLY A 65 -2.82 -3.93 -0.73
CA GLY A 65 -2.33 -4.40 0.56
C GLY A 65 -2.48 -3.31 1.64
N CYS A 66 -3.64 -2.67 1.66
CA CYS A 66 -3.89 -1.46 2.45
C CYS A 66 -3.79 -1.65 3.97
N GLY A 67 -3.84 -2.89 4.46
CA GLY A 67 -3.84 -3.16 5.90
C GLY A 67 -4.99 -2.44 6.59
N ILE A 68 -4.68 -1.72 7.65
CA ILE A 68 -5.65 -0.91 8.42
C ILE A 68 -5.87 0.50 7.85
N GLY A 69 -5.30 0.81 6.69
CA GLY A 69 -5.54 2.02 5.91
C GLY A 69 -4.62 3.22 6.14
N PRO A 70 -3.38 3.08 6.63
CA PRO A 70 -2.53 4.24 6.90
C PRO A 70 -2.14 5.01 5.64
N ILE A 71 -1.84 4.32 4.53
CA ILE A 71 -1.47 4.95 3.25
C ILE A 71 -2.62 5.80 2.74
N ALA A 72 -3.78 5.20 2.56
CA ALA A 72 -4.96 5.89 2.05
C ALA A 72 -5.33 7.10 2.91
N LEU A 73 -5.32 6.95 4.25
CA LEU A 73 -5.67 8.03 5.16
C LEU A 73 -4.71 9.22 5.04
N ILE A 74 -3.41 8.95 4.95
CA ILE A 74 -2.39 9.99 4.81
C ILE A 74 -2.49 10.65 3.43
N LEU A 75 -2.59 9.89 2.34
CA LEU A 75 -2.73 10.46 1.00
C LEU A 75 -3.95 11.37 0.90
N MET A 76 -5.11 10.96 1.45
CA MET A 76 -6.34 11.76 1.45
C MET A 76 -6.26 13.03 2.32
N GLU A 77 -5.19 13.22 3.10
CA GLU A 77 -4.93 14.50 3.75
C GLU A 77 -4.37 15.54 2.77
N TYR A 78 -3.57 15.10 1.81
CA TYR A 78 -2.93 15.94 0.79
C TYR A 78 -3.75 15.97 -0.50
N TRP A 79 -4.27 14.83 -0.93
CA TRP A 79 -5.09 14.64 -2.13
C TRP A 79 -6.57 14.66 -1.75
N LYS A 80 -7.23 15.77 -2.00
CA LYS A 80 -8.61 16.00 -1.52
C LYS A 80 -9.68 15.46 -2.48
N HIS A 81 -9.32 15.24 -3.74
CA HIS A 81 -10.26 14.92 -4.82
C HIS A 81 -10.05 13.51 -5.41
N THR A 82 -8.93 12.85 -5.09
CA THR A 82 -8.66 11.50 -5.58
C THR A 82 -9.73 10.51 -5.13
N ALA A 83 -10.23 9.69 -6.07
CA ALA A 83 -11.11 8.57 -5.74
C ALA A 83 -10.27 7.41 -5.21
N MET A 84 -10.30 7.18 -3.89
CA MET A 84 -9.48 6.17 -3.23
C MET A 84 -10.13 4.79 -3.25
N THR A 85 -9.39 3.80 -3.75
CA THR A 85 -9.70 2.36 -3.62
C THR A 85 -8.64 1.69 -2.76
N MET A 86 -9.07 0.82 -1.87
CA MET A 86 -8.22 0.09 -0.93
C MET A 86 -8.52 -1.40 -1.05
N ILE A 87 -7.48 -2.22 -1.22
CA ILE A 87 -7.62 -3.68 -1.35
C ILE A 87 -6.73 -4.37 -0.32
N ASP A 88 -7.30 -5.32 0.39
CA ASP A 88 -6.54 -6.27 1.21
C ASP A 88 -7.21 -7.65 1.20
N VAL A 89 -6.43 -8.70 1.36
CA VAL A 89 -6.92 -10.09 1.43
C VAL A 89 -7.41 -10.42 2.84
N ASN A 90 -6.95 -9.71 3.85
CA ASN A 90 -7.26 -9.96 5.24
C ASN A 90 -8.57 -9.25 5.63
N GLN A 91 -9.61 -10.04 5.93
CA GLN A 91 -10.94 -9.53 6.27
C GLN A 91 -10.92 -8.59 7.50
N ARG A 92 -10.13 -8.92 8.51
CA ARG A 92 -10.00 -8.08 9.72
C ARG A 92 -9.33 -6.74 9.38
N ALA A 93 -8.32 -6.76 8.52
CA ALA A 93 -7.67 -5.52 8.05
C ALA A 93 -8.68 -4.63 7.30
N CYS A 94 -9.48 -5.18 6.39
CA CYS A 94 -10.52 -4.44 5.67
C CYS A 94 -11.56 -3.82 6.61
N GLN A 95 -12.00 -4.53 7.64
CA GLN A 95 -12.95 -4.02 8.64
C GLN A 95 -12.33 -2.86 9.45
N LEU A 96 -11.06 -2.99 9.84
CA LEU A 96 -10.34 -1.93 10.54
C LEU A 96 -10.09 -0.73 9.64
N ALA A 97 -9.74 -0.94 8.38
CA ALA A 97 -9.60 0.12 7.39
C ALA A 97 -10.90 0.93 7.23
N ASP A 98 -12.04 0.26 7.09
CA ASP A 98 -13.37 0.90 7.02
C ASP A 98 -13.67 1.71 8.31
N SER A 99 -13.42 1.13 9.46
CA SER A 99 -13.57 1.81 10.76
C SER A 99 -12.69 3.07 10.84
N ASN A 100 -11.44 2.98 10.40
CA ASN A 100 -10.49 4.08 10.41
C ASN A 100 -10.88 5.18 9.40
N MET A 101 -11.33 4.83 8.20
CA MET A 101 -11.85 5.81 7.24
C MET A 101 -13.05 6.56 7.80
N LYS A 102 -14.01 5.86 8.41
CA LYS A 102 -15.18 6.46 9.07
C LYS A 102 -14.79 7.39 10.23
N LYS A 103 -13.85 6.97 11.07
CA LYS A 103 -13.32 7.75 12.20
C LYS A 103 -12.79 9.12 11.75
N TYR A 104 -12.13 9.17 10.60
CA TYR A 104 -11.58 10.41 10.03
C TYR A 104 -12.49 11.05 8.95
N ARG A 105 -13.74 10.59 8.83
CA ARG A 105 -14.73 11.10 7.86
C ARG A 105 -14.22 11.10 6.42
N ARG A 106 -13.42 10.09 6.08
CA ARG A 106 -12.92 9.85 4.71
C ARG A 106 -13.78 8.80 4.03
N LYS A 107 -13.93 8.91 2.71
CA LYS A 107 -14.68 7.96 1.89
C LYS A 107 -13.71 7.27 0.95
N ALA A 108 -13.62 5.96 1.05
CA ALA A 108 -12.83 5.11 0.16
C ALA A 108 -13.65 3.86 -0.22
N LYS A 109 -13.41 3.32 -1.41
CA LYS A 109 -13.91 2.00 -1.80
C LYS A 109 -12.98 0.95 -1.20
N ILE A 110 -13.49 0.09 -0.32
CA ILE A 110 -12.69 -0.96 0.33
C ILE A 110 -13.17 -2.32 -0.17
N LEU A 111 -12.22 -3.11 -0.73
CA LEU A 111 -12.49 -4.42 -1.30
C LEU A 111 -11.65 -5.46 -0.55
N CYS A 112 -12.34 -6.44 0.06
CA CYS A 112 -11.69 -7.56 0.72
C CYS A 112 -11.53 -8.71 -0.28
N GLN A 113 -10.40 -8.74 -0.98
CA GLN A 113 -10.13 -9.70 -2.06
C GLN A 113 -8.64 -9.91 -2.25
N SER A 114 -8.29 -10.99 -2.96
CA SER A 114 -6.91 -11.25 -3.38
C SER A 114 -6.61 -10.53 -4.68
N GLY A 115 -5.67 -9.58 -4.61
CA GLY A 115 -5.19 -8.85 -5.79
C GLY A 115 -6.20 -7.86 -6.40
N VAL A 116 -5.89 -7.39 -7.61
CA VAL A 116 -6.70 -6.41 -8.35
C VAL A 116 -7.50 -7.16 -9.41
N ASN A 117 -8.82 -7.08 -9.35
CA ASN A 117 -9.72 -7.82 -10.25
C ASN A 117 -10.54 -6.89 -11.15
N GLU A 118 -10.56 -5.59 -10.87
CA GLU A 118 -11.36 -4.61 -11.60
C GLU A 118 -10.81 -3.19 -11.47
N GLY A 119 -11.22 -2.31 -12.36
CA GLY A 119 -10.86 -0.89 -12.35
C GLY A 119 -9.61 -0.58 -13.16
N GLN A 120 -9.40 0.71 -13.40
CA GLN A 120 -8.21 1.28 -14.00
C GLN A 120 -7.79 2.49 -13.16
N TYR A 121 -6.52 2.56 -12.77
CA TYR A 121 -6.04 3.52 -11.80
C TYR A 121 -4.94 4.42 -12.37
N ALA A 122 -5.04 5.71 -12.08
CA ALA A 122 -4.01 6.68 -12.45
C ALA A 122 -2.78 6.57 -11.54
N CYS A 123 -2.98 6.13 -10.29
CA CYS A 123 -1.89 5.91 -9.35
C CYS A 123 -2.15 4.62 -8.56
N ILE A 124 -1.13 3.77 -8.48
CA ILE A 124 -1.17 2.54 -7.66
C ILE A 124 0.00 2.57 -6.69
N LEU A 125 -0.26 2.28 -5.42
CA LEU A 125 0.79 2.12 -4.41
C LEU A 125 0.79 0.68 -3.89
N LEU A 126 2.00 0.15 -3.68
CA LEU A 126 2.20 -1.19 -3.12
C LEU A 126 3.43 -1.22 -2.20
N ASN A 127 3.21 -1.60 -0.96
CA ASN A 127 4.26 -2.11 -0.07
C ASN A 127 4.11 -3.65 -0.03
N PRO A 128 4.86 -4.40 -0.85
CA PRO A 128 4.56 -5.80 -1.12
C PRO A 128 4.80 -6.70 0.08
N PRO A 129 4.01 -7.80 0.20
CA PRO A 129 4.12 -8.78 1.28
C PRO A 129 5.36 -9.68 1.11
N ILE A 130 6.53 -9.22 1.52
CA ILE A 130 7.82 -9.90 1.29
C ILE A 130 7.84 -11.37 1.74
N ARG A 131 7.07 -11.71 2.78
CA ARG A 131 7.03 -13.08 3.34
C ARG A 131 6.28 -14.09 2.48
N THR A 132 5.54 -13.65 1.48
CA THR A 132 4.79 -14.55 0.57
C THR A 132 5.66 -15.13 -0.55
N GLY A 133 6.87 -14.61 -0.71
CA GLY A 133 7.80 -15.05 -1.73
C GLY A 133 7.69 -14.30 -3.06
N LYS A 134 8.72 -14.45 -3.88
CA LYS A 134 8.93 -13.71 -5.14
C LYS A 134 7.80 -13.89 -6.14
N ALA A 135 7.30 -15.11 -6.30
CA ALA A 135 6.25 -15.42 -7.29
C ALA A 135 4.96 -14.66 -7.00
N MET A 136 4.53 -14.62 -5.72
CA MET A 136 3.34 -13.88 -5.33
C MET A 136 3.52 -12.36 -5.53
N ILE A 137 4.68 -11.82 -5.16
CA ILE A 137 4.97 -10.39 -5.34
C ILE A 137 4.91 -10.01 -6.82
N TYR A 138 5.48 -10.81 -7.71
CA TYR A 138 5.49 -10.53 -9.13
C TYR A 138 4.10 -10.69 -9.75
N SER A 139 3.29 -11.64 -9.28
CA SER A 139 1.88 -11.72 -9.67
C SER A 139 1.09 -10.45 -9.29
N LEU A 140 1.37 -9.85 -8.11
CA LEU A 140 0.77 -8.57 -7.74
C LEU A 140 1.25 -7.42 -8.64
N PHE A 141 2.52 -7.41 -9.05
CA PHE A 141 3.03 -6.42 -10.00
C PHE A 141 2.30 -6.52 -11.34
N ASP A 142 2.15 -7.73 -11.88
CA ASP A 142 1.44 -7.97 -13.13
C ASP A 142 0.01 -7.45 -13.07
N GLN A 143 -0.72 -7.77 -12.01
CA GLN A 143 -2.08 -7.28 -11.80
C GLN A 143 -2.13 -5.74 -11.68
N CYS A 144 -1.18 -5.12 -10.97
CA CYS A 144 -1.10 -3.67 -10.90
C CYS A 144 -0.91 -3.05 -12.30
N LEU A 145 -0.02 -3.62 -13.10
CA LEU A 145 0.28 -3.13 -14.45
C LEU A 145 -0.89 -3.31 -15.42
N GLU A 146 -1.63 -4.43 -15.32
CA GLU A 146 -2.86 -4.67 -16.09
C GLU A 146 -3.97 -3.66 -15.77
N HIS A 147 -3.96 -3.13 -14.55
CA HIS A 147 -4.95 -2.16 -14.05
C HIS A 147 -4.41 -0.72 -13.97
N LEU A 148 -3.22 -0.46 -14.51
CA LEU A 148 -2.65 0.88 -14.59
C LEU A 148 -3.18 1.59 -15.84
N LYS A 149 -3.59 2.85 -15.73
CA LYS A 149 -3.93 3.70 -16.87
C LYS A 149 -2.71 3.98 -17.73
N GLU A 150 -2.92 4.34 -19.01
CA GLU A 150 -1.85 4.61 -19.99
C GLU A 150 -0.83 5.66 -19.47
N ASP A 151 -1.33 6.75 -18.86
CA ASP A 151 -0.49 7.79 -18.24
C ASP A 151 -0.37 7.61 -16.71
N GLY A 152 -0.62 6.42 -16.20
CA GLY A 152 -0.61 6.14 -14.78
C GLY A 152 0.76 5.80 -14.23
N HIS A 153 0.90 5.90 -12.91
CA HIS A 153 2.14 5.56 -12.23
C HIS A 153 1.92 4.48 -11.17
N PHE A 154 2.77 3.48 -11.19
CA PHE A 154 2.80 2.43 -10.18
C PHE A 154 4.01 2.64 -9.25
N TRP A 155 3.75 2.77 -7.95
CA TRP A 155 4.73 3.05 -6.92
C TRP A 155 4.94 1.85 -6.00
N ILE A 156 6.19 1.43 -5.87
CA ILE A 156 6.57 0.28 -5.04
C ILE A 156 7.66 0.69 -4.07
N VAL A 157 7.56 0.22 -2.82
CA VAL A 157 8.65 0.28 -1.87
C VAL A 157 9.15 -1.11 -1.53
N MET A 158 10.46 -1.35 -1.63
CA MET A 158 11.08 -2.62 -1.26
C MET A 158 12.45 -2.41 -0.60
N ARG A 159 12.80 -3.28 0.34
CA ARG A 159 14.20 -3.32 0.80
C ARG A 159 15.12 -3.87 -0.29
N LYS A 160 16.31 -3.26 -0.44
CA LYS A 160 17.35 -3.74 -1.37
C LYS A 160 17.62 -5.23 -1.17
N GLN A 161 17.81 -5.66 0.07
CA GLN A 161 18.11 -7.05 0.44
C GLN A 161 16.92 -8.01 0.22
N HIS A 162 15.72 -7.52 0.01
CA HIS A 162 14.52 -8.32 -0.26
C HIS A 162 14.15 -8.34 -1.74
N GLY A 163 15.12 -8.08 -2.63
CA GLY A 163 14.94 -8.28 -4.06
C GLY A 163 14.53 -7.05 -4.85
N ALA A 164 14.70 -5.82 -4.32
CA ALA A 164 14.36 -4.60 -5.07
C ALA A 164 15.07 -4.51 -6.43
N GLN A 165 16.35 -4.92 -6.52
CA GLN A 165 17.07 -4.93 -7.80
C GLN A 165 16.48 -5.96 -8.78
N SER A 166 16.08 -7.14 -8.31
CA SER A 166 15.43 -8.15 -9.14
C SER A 166 14.03 -7.72 -9.60
N ALA A 167 13.32 -6.95 -8.77
CA ALA A 167 12.02 -6.37 -9.12
C ALA A 167 12.15 -5.37 -10.28
N ILE A 168 13.16 -4.49 -10.23
CA ILE A 168 13.46 -3.55 -11.32
C ILE A 168 13.70 -4.32 -12.62
N HIS A 169 14.57 -5.31 -12.60
CA HIS A 169 14.89 -6.09 -13.79
C HIS A 169 13.65 -6.79 -14.37
N TYR A 170 12.84 -7.41 -13.51
CA TYR A 170 11.59 -8.05 -13.92
C TYR A 170 10.62 -7.09 -14.62
N LEU A 171 10.45 -5.88 -14.10
CA LEU A 171 9.55 -4.88 -14.68
C LEU A 171 10.10 -4.34 -16.01
N GLN A 172 11.41 -4.10 -16.09
CA GLN A 172 12.08 -3.66 -17.33
C GLN A 172 12.03 -4.73 -18.43
N GLU A 173 12.18 -6.01 -18.08
CA GLU A 173 12.03 -7.13 -19.05
C GLU A 173 10.59 -7.21 -19.62
N LYS A 174 9.60 -6.69 -18.91
CA LYS A 174 8.22 -6.57 -19.39
C LYS A 174 7.97 -5.30 -20.22
N GLY A 175 8.97 -4.46 -20.41
CA GLY A 175 8.90 -3.25 -21.25
C GLY A 175 8.48 -1.98 -20.50
N TYR A 176 8.42 -2.01 -19.16
CA TYR A 176 8.09 -0.82 -18.37
C TYR A 176 9.33 -0.01 -18.01
N GLU A 177 9.18 1.31 -18.00
CA GLU A 177 10.18 2.19 -17.43
C GLU A 177 10.15 2.11 -15.89
N VAL A 178 11.33 2.09 -15.29
CA VAL A 178 11.47 2.00 -13.82
C VAL A 178 12.50 2.99 -13.31
N GLU A 179 12.05 3.97 -12.57
CA GLU A 179 12.92 4.96 -11.92
C GLU A 179 13.01 4.72 -10.42
N LYS A 180 14.24 4.79 -9.88
CA LYS A 180 14.49 4.77 -8.44
C LYS A 180 14.38 6.17 -7.87
N MET A 181 13.24 6.53 -7.34
CA MET A 181 12.93 7.86 -6.83
C MET A 181 13.58 8.16 -5.48
N ALA A 182 13.71 7.14 -4.61
CA ALA A 182 14.34 7.32 -3.30
C ALA A 182 15.12 6.08 -2.84
N ARG A 183 16.11 6.34 -1.99
CA ARG A 183 16.89 5.32 -1.25
C ARG A 183 17.10 5.83 0.17
N ASP A 184 16.45 5.20 1.12
CA ASP A 184 16.59 5.55 2.54
C ASP A 184 16.53 4.30 3.40
N LYS A 185 17.37 4.19 4.42
CA LYS A 185 17.40 3.09 5.42
C LYS A 185 17.33 1.67 4.82
N GLY A 186 17.94 1.51 3.64
CA GLY A 186 17.94 0.24 2.92
C GLY A 186 16.67 -0.06 2.11
N TYR A 187 15.69 0.84 2.10
CA TYR A 187 14.54 0.82 1.21
C TYR A 187 14.80 1.59 -0.08
N TRP A 188 14.22 1.11 -1.15
CA TRP A 188 14.13 1.77 -2.43
C TRP A 188 12.68 2.03 -2.77
N VAL A 189 12.36 3.23 -3.19
CA VAL A 189 11.07 3.57 -3.78
C VAL A 189 11.26 3.65 -5.29
N MET A 190 10.41 2.96 -6.00
CA MET A 190 10.43 2.84 -7.45
C MET A 190 9.13 3.40 -8.02
N LYS A 191 9.24 4.20 -9.08
CA LYS A 191 8.13 4.65 -9.92
C LYS A 191 8.18 3.89 -11.23
N ILE A 192 7.06 3.38 -11.69
CA ILE A 192 6.92 2.54 -12.88
C ILE A 192 5.81 3.12 -13.76
N TRP A 193 6.04 3.17 -15.08
CA TRP A 193 5.08 3.60 -16.10
C TRP A 193 5.30 2.94 -17.46
#